data_ccf78c51f3f2f029b9490a26a7fda80e
#
_entry.id   ccf78c51f3f2f029b9490a26a7fda80e
#
_cell.length_a   1.000
_cell.length_b   1.000
_cell.length_c   1.000
_cell.angle_alpha   90.00
_cell.angle_beta   90.00
_cell.angle_gamma   90.00
#
_symmetry.space_group_name_H-M   'P 1'
#
loop_
_entity.id
_entity.type
_entity.pdbx_description
1 polymer ?
#
loop_
_entity_poly.entity_id
_entity_poly.type
_entity_poly.pdbx_seq_one_letter_code
_entity_poly.pdbx_strand_id
1 'polypeptide(L)'
;LALASVMNAGLDVLLVAGLRWGVVGAGVATVAAEGISALLCARHIYRKIPLLHLGLRELKIDRRLLGETVSSGAITALQQACQPIGKALIQSVMNAQGVSVIAAFNAVSRVDDFACIPEQSISSSMMTCIAQNRGAGEHARVGETLRRGMMIEAAYGVLICAAVLLVKEPVMRLFAAQDSMQMVSMGVDYLTLMAFFYILPGITNGIQGYFRGMGEMKTTLAATFIQISIRALVVAVLVPRVGLNGAAWACAIG
;
A
#
# COMPACT_ATOMS: atom_id res chain seq x y z
N LEU A 1 -9.81 -3.98 13.73
CA LEU A 1 -9.39 -2.89 12.85
C LEU A 1 -10.53 -1.89 12.65
N ALA A 2 -11.71 -2.25 12.10
CA ALA A 2 -12.80 -1.30 11.86
C ALA A 2 -13.22 -0.52 13.14
N LEU A 3 -13.33 -1.21 14.28
CA LEU A 3 -13.61 -0.55 15.56
C LEU A 3 -12.51 0.46 15.94
N ALA A 4 -11.25 0.09 15.76
CA ALA A 4 -10.12 1.01 16.01
C ALA A 4 -10.19 2.26 15.14
N SER A 5 -10.49 2.11 13.84
CA SER A 5 -10.62 3.24 12.93
C SER A 5 -11.77 4.17 13.30
N VAL A 6 -12.93 3.64 13.67
CA VAL A 6 -14.09 4.43 14.13
C VAL A 6 -13.76 5.15 15.44
N MET A 7 -13.11 4.45 16.38
CA MET A 7 -12.68 5.05 17.64
C MET A 7 -11.63 6.13 17.44
N ASN A 8 -10.64 5.90 16.55
CA ASN A 8 -9.65 6.91 16.22
C ASN A 8 -10.31 8.18 15.67
N ALA A 9 -11.19 8.04 14.66
CA ALA A 9 -11.91 9.17 14.10
C ALA A 9 -12.77 9.92 15.16
N GLY A 10 -13.44 9.19 16.05
CA GLY A 10 -14.21 9.79 17.14
C GLY A 10 -13.34 10.54 18.15
N LEU A 11 -12.19 9.95 18.52
CA LEU A 11 -11.24 10.57 19.42
C LEU A 11 -10.54 11.78 18.76
N ASP A 12 -10.25 11.73 17.46
CA ASP A 12 -9.70 12.87 16.72
C ASP A 12 -10.66 14.06 16.76
N VAL A 13 -11.94 13.85 16.47
CA VAL A 13 -12.95 14.91 16.58
C VAL A 13 -13.02 15.46 17.99
N LEU A 14 -13.02 14.60 19.00
CA LEU A 14 -13.11 15.01 20.41
C LEU A 14 -11.87 15.82 20.86
N LEU A 15 -10.67 15.27 20.61
CA LEU A 15 -9.43 15.85 21.13
C LEU A 15 -8.94 17.04 20.30
N VAL A 16 -9.09 16.97 18.97
CA VAL A 16 -8.61 18.04 18.09
C VAL A 16 -9.64 19.16 17.96
N ALA A 17 -10.89 18.85 17.65
CA ALA A 17 -11.93 19.84 17.46
C ALA A 17 -12.58 20.29 18.79
N GLY A 18 -12.88 19.35 19.70
CA GLY A 18 -13.52 19.65 21.00
C GLY A 18 -12.57 20.29 22.00
N LEU A 19 -11.47 19.58 22.34
CA LEU A 19 -10.50 20.02 23.35
C LEU A 19 -9.40 20.94 22.78
N ARG A 20 -9.32 21.11 21.45
CA ARG A 20 -8.35 21.95 20.75
C ARG A 20 -6.88 21.62 21.04
N TRP A 21 -6.59 20.33 21.26
CA TRP A 21 -5.21 19.88 21.52
C TRP A 21 -4.33 19.83 20.25
N GLY A 22 -4.90 20.18 19.08
CA GLY A 22 -4.14 20.24 17.83
C GLY A 22 -3.47 18.90 17.48
N VAL A 23 -2.22 18.97 17.03
CA VAL A 23 -1.46 17.79 16.58
C VAL A 23 -1.23 16.77 17.71
N VAL A 24 -1.06 17.25 18.95
CA VAL A 24 -0.91 16.35 20.12
C VAL A 24 -2.18 15.53 20.34
N GLY A 25 -3.36 16.16 20.18
CA GLY A 25 -4.64 15.47 20.29
C GLY A 25 -4.78 14.34 19.28
N ALA A 26 -4.40 14.56 18.03
CA ALA A 26 -4.39 13.52 16.99
C ALA A 26 -3.45 12.35 17.33
N GLY A 27 -2.24 12.66 17.83
CA GLY A 27 -1.30 11.62 18.27
C GLY A 27 -1.85 10.77 19.42
N VAL A 28 -2.46 11.41 20.44
CA VAL A 28 -3.08 10.71 21.58
C VAL A 28 -4.28 9.88 21.12
N ALA A 29 -5.12 10.39 20.22
CA ALA A 29 -6.26 9.66 19.67
C ALA A 29 -5.82 8.36 18.99
N THR A 30 -4.79 8.43 18.16
CA THR A 30 -4.24 7.26 17.44
C THR A 30 -3.70 6.22 18.42
N VAL A 31 -2.85 6.61 19.35
CA VAL A 31 -2.26 5.69 20.35
C VAL A 31 -3.35 5.07 21.25
N ALA A 32 -4.34 5.85 21.69
CA ALA A 32 -5.44 5.35 22.48
C ALA A 32 -6.31 4.33 21.73
N ALA A 33 -6.66 4.63 20.47
CA ALA A 33 -7.46 3.74 19.64
C ALA A 33 -6.72 2.40 19.35
N GLU A 34 -5.43 2.46 19.04
CA GLU A 34 -4.60 1.27 18.85
C GLU A 34 -4.43 0.47 20.14
N GLY A 35 -4.18 1.14 21.28
CA GLY A 35 -4.07 0.51 22.58
C GLY A 35 -5.34 -0.24 22.98
N ILE A 36 -6.51 0.39 22.82
CA ILE A 36 -7.80 -0.27 23.09
C ILE A 36 -8.01 -1.47 22.15
N SER A 37 -7.68 -1.31 20.86
CA SER A 37 -7.77 -2.39 19.89
C SER A 37 -6.87 -3.57 20.28
N ALA A 38 -5.64 -3.31 20.68
CA ALA A 38 -4.70 -4.33 21.16
C ALA A 38 -5.23 -5.08 22.38
N LEU A 39 -5.79 -4.36 23.37
CA LEU A 39 -6.39 -4.96 24.57
C LEU A 39 -7.60 -5.83 24.23
N LEU A 40 -8.46 -5.38 23.30
CA LEU A 40 -9.61 -6.17 22.85
C LEU A 40 -9.17 -7.43 22.10
N CYS A 41 -8.14 -7.33 21.26
CA CYS A 41 -7.54 -8.48 20.56
C CYS A 41 -6.94 -9.48 21.57
N ALA A 42 -6.15 -9.00 22.53
CA ALA A 42 -5.58 -9.84 23.58
C ALA A 42 -6.67 -10.56 24.37
N ARG A 43 -7.72 -9.83 24.82
CA ARG A 43 -8.88 -10.42 25.51
C ARG A 43 -9.59 -11.47 24.65
N HIS A 44 -9.74 -11.22 23.34
CA HIS A 44 -10.37 -12.19 22.42
C HIS A 44 -9.54 -13.47 22.32
N ILE A 45 -8.22 -13.34 22.13
CA ILE A 45 -7.29 -14.47 22.08
C ILE A 45 -7.37 -15.30 23.37
N TYR A 46 -7.25 -14.65 24.52
CA TYR A 46 -7.33 -15.34 25.83
C TYR A 46 -8.67 -16.03 26.08
N ARG A 47 -9.79 -15.54 25.50
CA ARG A 47 -11.11 -16.15 25.71
C ARG A 47 -11.48 -17.22 24.68
N LYS A 48 -11.01 -17.07 23.45
CA LYS A 48 -11.51 -17.89 22.32
C LYS A 48 -10.49 -18.86 21.75
N ILE A 49 -9.20 -18.65 22.01
CA ILE A 49 -8.13 -19.43 21.38
C ILE A 49 -7.20 -19.99 22.46
N PRO A 50 -7.58 -21.13 23.11
CA PRO A 50 -6.79 -21.73 24.19
C PRO A 50 -5.36 -22.06 23.79
N LEU A 51 -5.15 -22.40 22.49
CA LEU A 51 -3.84 -22.73 21.93
C LEU A 51 -2.83 -21.57 21.98
N LEU A 52 -3.31 -20.34 22.04
CA LEU A 52 -2.46 -19.11 22.08
C LEU A 52 -2.39 -18.51 23.49
N HIS A 53 -2.72 -19.25 24.53
CA HIS A 53 -2.53 -18.80 25.91
C HIS A 53 -1.05 -18.80 26.23
N LEU A 54 -0.48 -17.62 26.42
CA LEU A 54 0.91 -17.46 26.88
C LEU A 54 0.95 -17.55 28.40
N GLY A 55 1.47 -18.65 28.92
CA GLY A 55 1.81 -18.78 30.34
C GLY A 55 3.20 -18.16 30.60
N LEU A 56 3.44 -17.69 31.83
CA LEU A 56 4.76 -17.16 32.22
C LEU A 56 5.91 -18.18 32.01
N ARG A 57 5.60 -19.48 31.99
CA ARG A 57 6.57 -20.55 31.73
C ARG A 57 6.92 -20.70 30.27
N GLU A 58 6.11 -20.15 29.36
CA GLU A 58 6.28 -20.22 27.92
C GLU A 58 7.04 -19.00 27.36
N LEU A 59 7.29 -17.99 28.20
CA LEU A 59 8.12 -16.83 27.88
C LEU A 59 9.61 -17.22 27.82
N LYS A 60 9.93 -18.25 27.05
CA LYS A 60 11.31 -18.66 26.77
C LYS A 60 11.68 -18.21 25.39
N ILE A 61 12.81 -17.51 25.30
CA ILE A 61 13.34 -17.08 24.01
C ILE A 61 14.10 -18.28 23.39
N ASP A 62 13.49 -18.85 22.33
CA ASP A 62 14.20 -19.77 21.45
C ASP A 62 15.06 -18.96 20.47
N ARG A 63 16.38 -19.09 20.60
CA ARG A 63 17.35 -18.34 19.78
C ARG A 63 17.22 -18.65 18.28
N ARG A 64 16.81 -19.87 17.93
CA ARG A 64 16.62 -20.27 16.53
C ARG A 64 15.39 -19.57 15.94
N LEU A 65 14.26 -19.67 16.62
CA LEU A 65 13.02 -18.99 16.20
C LEU A 65 13.18 -17.48 16.19
N LEU A 66 13.89 -16.91 17.18
CA LEU A 66 14.22 -15.49 17.18
C LEU A 66 15.06 -15.10 15.96
N GLY A 67 16.08 -15.89 15.62
CA GLY A 67 16.92 -15.65 14.45
C GLY A 67 16.12 -15.68 13.13
N GLU A 68 15.24 -16.66 12.96
CA GLU A 68 14.35 -16.77 11.80
C GLU A 68 13.37 -15.58 11.72
N THR A 69 12.80 -15.20 12.84
CA THR A 69 11.86 -14.05 12.93
C THR A 69 12.56 -12.74 12.64
N VAL A 70 13.72 -12.50 13.22
CA VAL A 70 14.51 -11.27 12.99
C VAL A 70 14.96 -11.19 11.53
N SER A 71 15.45 -12.30 10.97
CA SER A 71 15.86 -12.35 9.56
C SER A 71 14.70 -12.02 8.62
N SER A 72 13.56 -12.67 8.81
CA SER A 72 12.35 -12.42 7.99
C SER A 72 11.81 -11.01 8.19
N GLY A 73 11.81 -10.53 9.44
CA GLY A 73 11.40 -9.17 9.78
C GLY A 73 12.31 -8.11 9.16
N ALA A 74 13.63 -8.32 9.19
CA ALA A 74 14.60 -7.41 8.58
C ALA A 74 14.42 -7.31 7.05
N ILE A 75 14.20 -8.45 6.37
CA ILE A 75 13.92 -8.47 4.93
C ILE A 75 12.63 -7.69 4.61
N THR A 76 11.57 -7.92 5.40
CA THR A 76 10.29 -7.22 5.23
C THR A 76 10.44 -5.73 5.51
N ALA A 77 11.15 -5.34 6.56
CA ALA A 77 11.43 -3.95 6.90
C ALA A 77 12.21 -3.24 5.78
N LEU A 78 13.23 -3.90 5.23
CA LEU A 78 14.00 -3.36 4.12
C LEU A 78 13.12 -3.18 2.87
N GLN A 79 12.27 -4.15 2.55
CA GLN A 79 11.33 -4.04 1.45
C GLN A 79 10.34 -2.88 1.64
N GLN A 80 9.81 -2.72 2.86
CA GLN A 80 8.90 -1.61 3.19
C GLN A 80 9.59 -0.24 3.14
N ALA A 81 10.89 -0.18 3.48
CA ALA A 81 11.69 1.04 3.37
C ALA A 81 12.00 1.43 1.90
N CYS A 82 12.12 0.47 1.01
CA CYS A 82 12.37 0.73 -0.41
C CYS A 82 11.23 1.52 -1.07
N GLN A 83 9.98 1.28 -0.70
CA GLN A 83 8.82 1.94 -1.30
C GLN A 83 8.81 3.47 -1.11
N PRO A 84 8.91 4.03 0.11
CA PRO A 84 8.97 5.47 0.31
C PRO A 84 10.24 6.10 -0.26
N ILE A 85 11.37 5.39 -0.27
CA ILE A 85 12.61 5.87 -0.92
C ILE A 85 12.37 6.01 -2.43
N GLY A 86 11.74 5.03 -3.07
CA GLY A 86 11.38 5.11 -4.48
C GLY A 86 10.44 6.28 -4.77
N LYS A 87 9.40 6.49 -3.95
CA LYS A 87 8.51 7.65 -4.06
C LYS A 87 9.26 8.98 -3.90
N ALA A 88 10.20 9.08 -2.96
CA ALA A 88 11.00 10.29 -2.74
C ALA A 88 11.92 10.61 -3.93
N LEU A 89 12.53 9.60 -4.54
CA LEU A 89 13.36 9.78 -5.76
C LEU A 89 12.51 10.31 -6.92
N ILE A 90 11.34 9.74 -7.15
CA ILE A 90 10.43 10.19 -8.20
C ILE A 90 9.97 11.62 -7.92
N GLN A 91 9.58 11.92 -6.67
CA GLN A 91 9.20 13.28 -6.26
C GLN A 91 10.30 14.30 -6.49
N SER A 92 11.57 13.93 -6.24
CA SER A 92 12.72 14.80 -6.48
C SER A 92 12.84 15.19 -7.95
N VAL A 93 12.63 14.25 -8.88
CA VAL A 93 12.63 14.53 -10.33
C VAL A 93 11.43 15.42 -10.72
N MET A 94 10.24 15.18 -10.13
CA MET A 94 9.06 16.01 -10.37
C MET A 94 9.23 17.43 -9.89
N ASN A 95 9.92 17.64 -8.77
CA ASN A 95 10.16 18.97 -8.21
C ASN A 95 10.99 19.88 -9.15
N ALA A 96 11.75 19.31 -10.07
CA ALA A 96 12.50 20.06 -11.07
C ALA A 96 11.66 20.50 -12.27
N GLN A 97 10.40 20.04 -12.42
CA GLN A 97 9.58 20.28 -13.61
C GLN A 97 8.64 21.50 -13.51
N GLY A 98 8.59 22.16 -12.37
CA GLY A 98 7.75 23.33 -12.13
C GLY A 98 6.49 23.07 -11.32
N VAL A 99 5.92 24.16 -10.81
CA VAL A 99 4.84 24.13 -9.78
C VAL A 99 3.58 23.42 -10.27
N SER A 100 3.16 23.65 -11.52
CA SER A 100 1.96 23.02 -12.08
C SER A 100 2.10 21.50 -12.21
N VAL A 101 3.29 21.01 -12.59
CA VAL A 101 3.59 19.57 -12.68
C VAL A 101 3.60 18.93 -11.31
N ILE A 102 4.22 19.59 -10.33
CA ILE A 102 4.24 19.11 -8.93
C ILE A 102 2.81 18.99 -8.38
N ALA A 103 2.00 20.02 -8.59
CA ALA A 103 0.62 20.04 -8.12
C ALA A 103 -0.21 18.92 -8.77
N ALA A 104 -0.11 18.74 -10.09
CA ALA A 104 -0.78 17.66 -10.80
C ALA A 104 -0.31 16.28 -10.33
N PHE A 105 1.00 16.07 -10.20
CA PHE A 105 1.56 14.81 -9.70
C PHE A 105 1.10 14.48 -8.28
N ASN A 106 1.10 15.45 -7.37
CA ASN A 106 0.65 15.26 -5.99
C ASN A 106 -0.86 14.95 -5.92
N ALA A 107 -1.68 15.62 -6.72
CA ALA A 107 -3.12 15.34 -6.80
C ALA A 107 -3.38 13.90 -7.29
N VAL A 108 -2.71 13.49 -8.37
CA VAL A 108 -2.83 12.13 -8.91
C VAL A 108 -2.30 11.10 -7.92
N SER A 109 -1.18 11.36 -7.25
CA SER A 109 -0.64 10.44 -6.22
C SER A 109 -1.64 10.17 -5.09
N ARG A 110 -2.52 11.12 -4.76
CA ARG A 110 -3.61 10.87 -3.80
C ARG A 110 -4.65 9.91 -4.34
N VAL A 111 -4.97 10.04 -5.62
CA VAL A 111 -5.88 9.09 -6.29
C VAL A 111 -5.26 7.69 -6.34
N ASP A 112 -3.97 7.61 -6.68
CA ASP A 112 -3.22 6.35 -6.68
C ASP A 112 -3.21 5.67 -5.31
N ASP A 113 -2.97 6.43 -4.24
CA ASP A 113 -2.99 5.89 -2.88
C ASP A 113 -4.36 5.25 -2.56
N PHE A 114 -5.48 5.89 -2.94
CA PHE A 114 -6.82 5.31 -2.78
C PHE A 114 -7.04 4.08 -3.66
N ALA A 115 -6.57 4.12 -4.91
CA ALA A 115 -6.71 3.00 -5.85
C ALA A 115 -5.92 1.76 -5.41
N CYS A 116 -4.73 1.94 -4.81
CA CYS A 116 -3.86 0.85 -4.40
C CYS A 116 -4.25 0.17 -3.07
N ILE A 117 -5.07 0.80 -2.22
CA ILE A 117 -5.48 0.22 -0.92
C ILE A 117 -6.20 -1.13 -1.08
N PRO A 118 -7.23 -1.29 -1.93
CA PRO A 118 -7.88 -2.57 -2.13
C PRO A 118 -6.97 -3.64 -2.74
N GLU A 119 -6.08 -3.28 -3.68
CA GLU A 119 -5.08 -4.21 -4.25
C GLU A 119 -4.17 -4.79 -3.15
N GLN A 120 -3.64 -3.94 -2.28
CA GLN A 120 -2.83 -4.38 -1.13
C GLN A 120 -3.62 -5.28 -0.18
N SER A 121 -4.93 -5.03 -0.01
CA SER A 121 -5.81 -5.84 0.82
C SER A 121 -6.06 -7.22 0.22
N ILE A 122 -6.25 -7.30 -1.10
CA ILE A 122 -6.41 -8.56 -1.83
C ILE A 122 -5.10 -9.37 -1.74
N SER A 123 -3.96 -8.74 -2.03
CA SER A 123 -2.62 -9.35 -1.91
C SER A 123 -2.36 -9.90 -0.50
N SER A 124 -2.70 -9.16 0.55
CA SER A 124 -2.54 -9.58 1.94
C SER A 124 -3.45 -10.77 2.29
N SER A 125 -4.66 -10.80 1.75
CA SER A 125 -5.60 -11.91 1.90
C SER A 125 -5.08 -13.17 1.19
N MET A 126 -4.57 -13.01 -0.03
CA MET A 126 -3.91 -14.09 -0.78
C MET A 126 -2.72 -14.65 -0.01
N MET A 127 -1.84 -13.79 0.49
CA MET A 127 -0.68 -14.19 1.31
C MET A 127 -1.10 -15.04 2.50
N THR A 128 -2.11 -14.61 3.25
CA THR A 128 -2.60 -15.33 4.42
C THR A 128 -3.19 -16.69 4.06
N CYS A 129 -4.04 -16.74 3.04
CA CYS A 129 -4.66 -17.97 2.57
C CYS A 129 -3.63 -18.97 2.03
N ILE A 130 -2.64 -18.50 1.28
CA ILE A 130 -1.54 -19.31 0.75
C ILE A 130 -0.70 -19.87 1.88
N ALA A 131 -0.32 -19.05 2.87
CA ALA A 131 0.48 -19.49 4.01
C ALA A 131 -0.25 -20.57 4.83
N GLN A 132 -1.55 -20.42 5.06
CA GLN A 132 -2.36 -21.42 5.77
C GLN A 132 -2.46 -22.74 4.99
N ASN A 133 -2.77 -22.70 3.70
CA ASN A 133 -2.88 -23.90 2.88
C ASN A 133 -1.52 -24.61 2.72
N ARG A 134 -0.42 -23.85 2.60
CA ARG A 134 0.93 -24.41 2.58
C ARG A 134 1.26 -25.10 3.91
N GLY A 135 0.94 -24.46 5.03
CA GLY A 135 1.14 -25.04 6.36
C GLY A 135 0.34 -26.32 6.60
N ALA A 136 -0.82 -26.44 5.95
CA ALA A 136 -1.67 -27.63 5.99
C ALA A 136 -1.24 -28.71 4.96
N GLY A 137 -0.27 -28.45 4.10
CA GLY A 137 0.15 -29.38 3.03
C GLY A 137 -0.78 -29.42 1.82
N GLU A 138 -1.76 -28.51 1.74
CA GLU A 138 -2.79 -28.47 0.69
C GLU A 138 -2.30 -27.70 -0.55
N HIS A 139 -1.35 -28.27 -1.29
CA HIS A 139 -0.73 -27.62 -2.46
C HIS A 139 -1.71 -27.28 -3.59
N ALA A 140 -2.74 -28.10 -3.79
CA ALA A 140 -3.76 -27.83 -4.79
C ALA A 140 -4.52 -26.52 -4.49
N ARG A 141 -4.84 -26.27 -3.21
CA ARG A 141 -5.49 -25.05 -2.76
C ARG A 141 -4.60 -23.81 -2.86
N VAL A 142 -3.29 -23.97 -2.71
CA VAL A 142 -2.33 -22.88 -2.95
C VAL A 142 -2.44 -22.38 -4.39
N GLY A 143 -2.43 -23.27 -5.38
CA GLY A 143 -2.58 -22.91 -6.79
C GLY A 143 -3.94 -22.29 -7.11
N GLU A 144 -5.02 -22.83 -6.51
CA GLU A 144 -6.37 -22.27 -6.67
C GLU A 144 -6.48 -20.87 -6.05
N THR A 145 -5.90 -20.64 -4.86
CA THR A 145 -5.86 -19.33 -4.21
C THR A 145 -5.13 -18.31 -5.07
N LEU A 146 -3.97 -18.67 -5.65
CA LEU A 146 -3.25 -17.80 -6.57
C LEU A 146 -4.13 -17.44 -7.77
N ARG A 147 -4.70 -18.44 -8.46
CA ARG A 147 -5.53 -18.22 -9.65
C ARG A 147 -6.73 -17.32 -9.35
N ARG A 148 -7.48 -17.61 -8.28
CA ARG A 148 -8.67 -16.82 -7.89
C ARG A 148 -8.28 -15.42 -7.45
N GLY A 149 -7.21 -15.28 -6.67
CA GLY A 149 -6.70 -13.99 -6.25
C GLY A 149 -6.27 -13.12 -7.43
N MET A 150 -5.53 -13.68 -8.40
CA MET A 150 -5.15 -12.96 -9.62
C MET A 150 -6.37 -12.53 -10.46
N MET A 151 -7.43 -13.36 -10.51
CA MET A 151 -8.68 -12.97 -11.17
C MET A 151 -9.36 -11.79 -10.47
N ILE A 152 -9.35 -11.77 -9.13
CA ILE A 152 -9.91 -10.66 -8.34
C ILE A 152 -9.09 -9.39 -8.56
N GLU A 153 -7.75 -9.48 -8.54
CA GLU A 153 -6.86 -8.33 -8.84
C GLU A 153 -7.12 -7.78 -10.24
N ALA A 154 -7.21 -8.64 -11.25
CA ALA A 154 -7.51 -8.23 -12.63
C ALA A 154 -8.89 -7.59 -12.76
N ALA A 155 -9.92 -8.17 -12.12
CA ALA A 155 -11.27 -7.61 -12.12
C ALA A 155 -11.31 -6.24 -11.42
N TYR A 156 -10.60 -6.11 -10.29
CA TYR A 156 -10.46 -4.83 -9.61
C TYR A 156 -9.71 -3.80 -10.46
N GLY A 157 -8.60 -4.19 -11.12
CA GLY A 157 -7.86 -3.32 -12.03
C GLY A 157 -8.73 -2.77 -13.16
N VAL A 158 -9.60 -3.59 -13.74
CA VAL A 158 -10.58 -3.14 -14.75
C VAL A 158 -11.61 -2.20 -14.13
N LEU A 159 -12.11 -2.51 -12.93
CA LEU A 159 -13.08 -1.68 -12.22
C LEU A 159 -12.51 -0.29 -11.90
N ILE A 160 -11.29 -0.23 -11.35
CA ILE A 160 -10.66 1.05 -10.99
C ILE A 160 -10.28 1.85 -12.24
N CYS A 161 -9.86 1.19 -13.32
CA CYS A 161 -9.64 1.83 -14.61
C CYS A 161 -10.91 2.55 -15.08
N ALA A 162 -12.03 1.85 -15.13
CA ALA A 162 -13.32 2.43 -15.52
C ALA A 162 -13.75 3.58 -14.58
N ALA A 163 -13.61 3.37 -13.26
CA ALA A 163 -13.97 4.39 -12.27
C ALA A 163 -13.13 5.67 -12.45
N VAL A 164 -11.81 5.54 -12.58
CA VAL A 164 -10.90 6.68 -12.75
C VAL A 164 -11.19 7.42 -14.05
N LEU A 165 -11.44 6.72 -15.17
CA LEU A 165 -11.78 7.34 -16.43
C LEU A 165 -13.06 8.16 -16.36
N LEU A 166 -14.06 7.71 -15.56
CA LEU A 166 -15.31 8.42 -15.35
C LEU A 166 -15.17 9.67 -14.47
N VAL A 167 -14.31 9.59 -13.43
CA VAL A 167 -14.24 10.66 -12.42
C VAL A 167 -12.98 11.54 -12.53
N LYS A 168 -12.09 11.31 -13.51
CA LYS A 168 -10.81 12.01 -13.64
C LYS A 168 -10.92 13.52 -13.66
N GLU A 169 -11.88 14.06 -14.41
CA GLU A 169 -12.07 15.51 -14.53
C GLU A 169 -12.60 16.14 -13.23
N PRO A 170 -13.74 15.68 -12.65
CA PRO A 170 -14.24 16.26 -11.41
C PRO A 170 -13.26 16.11 -10.26
N VAL A 171 -12.52 15.00 -10.18
CA VAL A 171 -11.51 14.79 -9.15
C VAL A 171 -10.34 15.77 -9.32
N MET A 172 -9.82 15.95 -10.53
CA MET A 172 -8.73 16.90 -10.75
C MET A 172 -9.15 18.34 -10.48
N ARG A 173 -10.41 18.71 -10.80
CA ARG A 173 -10.95 20.03 -10.48
C ARG A 173 -11.08 20.26 -8.97
N LEU A 174 -11.34 19.22 -8.18
CA LEU A 174 -11.41 19.31 -6.71
C LEU A 174 -10.05 19.68 -6.08
N PHE A 175 -8.95 19.25 -6.70
CA PHE A 175 -7.57 19.56 -6.24
C PHE A 175 -7.02 20.86 -6.86
N ALA A 176 -7.68 21.43 -7.87
CA ALA A 176 -7.25 22.64 -8.52
C ALA A 176 -7.64 23.88 -7.71
N ALA A 177 -6.69 24.77 -7.45
CA ALA A 177 -7.02 26.12 -7.01
C ALA A 177 -7.73 26.89 -8.15
N GLN A 178 -8.53 27.90 -7.80
CA GLN A 178 -9.20 28.77 -8.79
C GLN A 178 -8.15 29.27 -9.80
N ASP A 179 -8.36 29.02 -11.11
CA ASP A 179 -7.53 29.41 -12.26
C ASP A 179 -6.37 28.52 -12.70
N SER A 180 -6.23 27.29 -12.21
CA SER A 180 -5.15 26.40 -12.67
C SER A 180 -5.60 25.38 -13.73
N MET A 181 -6.18 25.85 -14.83
CA MET A 181 -6.60 25.01 -15.97
C MET A 181 -5.48 24.13 -16.52
N GLN A 182 -4.25 24.63 -16.53
CA GLN A 182 -3.09 23.87 -16.97
C GLN A 182 -2.79 22.66 -16.08
N MET A 183 -2.87 22.82 -14.75
CA MET A 183 -2.71 21.74 -13.79
C MET A 183 -3.79 20.65 -13.99
N VAL A 184 -5.03 21.06 -14.21
CA VAL A 184 -6.16 20.14 -14.45
C VAL A 184 -5.95 19.34 -15.73
N SER A 185 -5.61 20.02 -16.84
CA SER A 185 -5.35 19.35 -18.12
C SER A 185 -4.24 18.31 -18.00
N MET A 186 -3.08 18.69 -17.44
CA MET A 186 -1.94 17.80 -17.25
C MET A 186 -2.28 16.62 -16.34
N GLY A 187 -3.05 16.84 -15.27
CA GLY A 187 -3.47 15.81 -14.35
C GLY A 187 -4.48 14.84 -14.98
N VAL A 188 -5.41 15.33 -15.80
CA VAL A 188 -6.39 14.50 -16.53
C VAL A 188 -5.68 13.59 -17.56
N ASP A 189 -4.69 14.13 -18.30
CA ASP A 189 -3.90 13.35 -19.25
C ASP A 189 -3.11 12.26 -18.54
N TYR A 190 -2.44 12.61 -17.45
CA TYR A 190 -1.68 11.66 -16.62
C TYR A 190 -2.57 10.59 -16.00
N LEU A 191 -3.72 10.95 -15.39
CA LEU A 191 -4.69 10.00 -14.85
C LEU A 191 -5.26 9.07 -15.94
N THR A 192 -5.43 9.58 -17.14
CA THR A 192 -5.92 8.76 -18.26
C THR A 192 -4.92 7.65 -18.59
N LEU A 193 -3.63 7.95 -18.66
CA LEU A 193 -2.60 6.95 -18.85
C LEU A 193 -2.49 5.99 -17.65
N MET A 194 -2.49 6.50 -16.43
CA MET A 194 -2.43 5.70 -15.22
C MET A 194 -3.62 4.75 -15.10
N ALA A 195 -4.82 5.17 -15.53
CA ALA A 195 -6.01 4.32 -15.48
C ALA A 195 -5.81 2.98 -16.20
N PHE A 196 -5.18 2.98 -17.38
CA PHE A 196 -4.87 1.76 -18.11
C PHE A 196 -3.79 0.92 -17.44
N PHE A 197 -2.91 1.54 -16.67
CA PHE A 197 -1.80 0.85 -16.02
C PHE A 197 -2.14 0.28 -14.65
N TYR A 198 -3.28 0.64 -14.01
CA TYR A 198 -3.65 0.10 -12.69
C TYR A 198 -3.76 -1.42 -12.62
N ILE A 199 -3.96 -2.09 -13.74
CA ILE A 199 -3.97 -3.56 -13.78
C ILE A 199 -2.59 -4.17 -13.46
N LEU A 200 -1.50 -3.44 -13.76
CA LEU A 200 -0.13 -3.93 -13.57
C LEU A 200 0.29 -4.00 -12.09
N PRO A 201 0.09 -2.94 -11.28
CA PRO A 201 0.30 -3.01 -9.84
C PRO A 201 -0.51 -4.13 -9.17
N GLY A 202 -1.76 -4.37 -9.57
CA GLY A 202 -2.57 -5.46 -9.06
C GLY A 202 -1.91 -6.82 -9.30
N ILE A 203 -1.48 -7.08 -10.53
CA ILE A 203 -0.75 -8.31 -10.89
C ILE A 203 0.54 -8.44 -10.06
N THR A 204 1.32 -7.37 -9.96
CA THR A 204 2.58 -7.35 -9.21
C THR A 204 2.34 -7.60 -7.71
N ASN A 205 1.36 -6.95 -7.13
CA ASN A 205 0.97 -7.13 -5.72
C ASN A 205 0.49 -8.56 -5.45
N GLY A 206 -0.33 -9.13 -6.35
CA GLY A 206 -0.80 -10.52 -6.26
C GLY A 206 0.35 -11.53 -6.28
N ILE A 207 1.31 -11.37 -7.20
CA ILE A 207 2.50 -12.23 -7.29
C ILE A 207 3.38 -12.05 -6.03
N GLN A 208 3.59 -10.84 -5.56
CA GLN A 208 4.31 -10.59 -4.30
C GLN A 208 3.59 -11.24 -3.11
N GLY A 209 2.25 -11.16 -3.04
CA GLY A 209 1.44 -11.84 -2.03
C GLY A 209 1.65 -13.35 -2.05
N TYR A 210 1.72 -13.96 -3.23
CA TYR A 210 2.04 -15.38 -3.38
C TYR A 210 3.41 -15.73 -2.81
N PHE A 211 4.48 -15.04 -3.23
CA PHE A 211 5.84 -15.33 -2.73
C PHE A 211 5.96 -15.10 -1.21
N ARG A 212 5.31 -14.07 -0.66
CA ARG A 212 5.28 -13.85 0.79
C ARG A 212 4.54 -14.99 1.51
N GLY A 213 3.40 -15.45 0.98
CA GLY A 213 2.67 -16.60 1.51
C GLY A 213 3.44 -17.91 1.44
N MET A 214 4.30 -18.04 0.43
CA MET A 214 5.24 -19.14 0.30
C MET A 214 6.50 -18.99 1.17
N GLY A 215 6.64 -17.89 1.92
CA GLY A 215 7.81 -17.63 2.75
C GLY A 215 9.07 -17.21 1.99
N GLU A 216 8.96 -16.93 0.69
CA GLU A 216 10.05 -16.54 -0.22
C GLU A 216 10.27 -15.01 -0.19
N MET A 217 10.55 -14.47 0.99
CA MET A 217 10.66 -13.02 1.18
C MET A 217 11.86 -12.39 0.47
N LYS A 218 12.94 -13.16 0.27
CA LYS A 218 14.12 -12.68 -0.47
C LYS A 218 13.80 -12.38 -1.93
N THR A 219 12.97 -13.21 -2.55
CA THR A 219 12.51 -13.03 -3.94
C THR A 219 11.68 -11.75 -4.08
N THR A 220 10.77 -11.49 -3.13
CA THR A 220 9.97 -10.26 -3.14
C THR A 220 10.81 -9.02 -2.90
N LEU A 221 11.82 -9.07 -2.03
CA LEU A 221 12.76 -7.98 -1.82
C LEU A 221 13.54 -7.66 -3.10
N ALA A 222 14.12 -8.68 -3.75
CA ALA A 222 14.88 -8.52 -4.98
C ALA A 222 14.00 -7.93 -6.09
N ALA A 223 12.77 -8.45 -6.27
CA ALA A 223 11.82 -7.93 -7.24
C ALA A 223 11.48 -6.47 -6.98
N THR A 224 11.18 -6.10 -5.71
CA THR A 224 10.87 -4.71 -5.34
C THR A 224 12.06 -3.78 -5.60
N PHE A 225 13.27 -4.20 -5.29
CA PHE A 225 14.49 -3.40 -5.53
C PHE A 225 14.71 -3.15 -7.03
N ILE A 226 14.58 -4.20 -7.85
CA ILE A 226 14.72 -4.11 -9.31
C ILE A 226 13.63 -3.18 -9.87
N GLN A 227 12.38 -3.38 -9.47
CA GLN A 227 11.24 -2.56 -9.88
C GLN A 227 11.46 -1.07 -9.59
N ILE A 228 11.84 -0.73 -8.36
CA ILE A 228 12.06 0.67 -7.96
C ILE A 228 13.24 1.26 -8.71
N SER A 229 14.32 0.50 -8.90
CA SER A 229 15.52 0.95 -9.64
C SER A 229 15.18 1.26 -11.10
N ILE A 230 14.47 0.35 -11.77
CA ILE A 230 14.02 0.56 -13.16
C ILE A 230 13.10 1.79 -13.23
N ARG A 231 12.11 1.86 -12.35
CA ARG A 231 11.16 2.97 -12.30
C ARG A 231 11.85 4.32 -12.09
N ALA A 232 12.81 4.40 -11.15
CA ALA A 232 13.58 5.62 -10.90
C ALA A 232 14.43 6.04 -12.11
N LEU A 233 15.10 5.09 -12.77
CA LEU A 233 15.88 5.35 -13.98
C LEU A 233 15.00 5.84 -15.13
N VAL A 234 13.86 5.18 -15.36
CA VAL A 234 12.92 5.55 -16.43
C VAL A 234 12.34 6.93 -16.17
N VAL A 235 11.97 7.26 -14.92
CA VAL A 235 11.51 8.59 -14.53
C VAL A 235 12.59 9.64 -14.82
N ALA A 236 13.84 9.40 -14.41
CA ALA A 236 14.93 10.33 -14.62
C ALA A 236 15.21 10.61 -16.11
N VAL A 237 14.95 9.65 -16.99
CA VAL A 237 15.18 9.79 -18.44
C VAL A 237 13.96 10.34 -19.19
N LEU A 238 12.76 9.84 -18.86
CA LEU A 238 11.54 10.19 -19.60
C LEU A 238 10.90 11.49 -19.14
N VAL A 239 10.87 11.78 -17.85
CA VAL A 239 10.19 12.97 -17.34
C VAL A 239 10.76 14.28 -17.90
N PRO A 240 12.07 14.47 -18.03
CA PRO A 240 12.63 15.68 -18.67
C PRO A 240 12.27 15.82 -20.14
N ARG A 241 11.92 14.71 -20.84
CA ARG A 241 11.62 14.69 -22.28
C ARG A 241 10.13 14.76 -22.61
N VAL A 242 9.31 14.08 -21.82
CA VAL A 242 7.86 13.88 -22.12
C VAL A 242 6.97 14.51 -21.03
N GLY A 243 7.58 15.15 -20.03
CA GLY A 243 6.86 15.75 -18.89
C GLY A 243 6.24 14.71 -17.97
N LEU A 244 5.12 15.06 -17.33
CA LEU A 244 4.42 14.26 -16.35
C LEU A 244 4.03 12.85 -16.86
N ASN A 245 3.68 12.73 -18.14
CA ASN A 245 3.32 11.44 -18.75
C ASN A 245 4.48 10.43 -18.75
N GLY A 246 5.73 10.89 -18.67
CA GLY A 246 6.90 10.04 -18.50
C GLY A 246 6.85 9.20 -17.20
N ALA A 247 6.20 9.71 -16.14
CA ALA A 247 6.03 8.97 -14.91
C ALA A 247 5.01 7.82 -15.03
N ALA A 248 3.95 8.00 -15.84
CA ALA A 248 3.01 6.90 -16.11
C ALA A 248 3.70 5.74 -16.85
N TRP A 249 4.50 6.06 -17.87
CA TRP A 249 5.31 5.04 -18.57
C TRP A 249 6.32 4.36 -17.65
N ALA A 250 6.93 5.11 -16.74
CA ALA A 250 7.83 4.52 -15.75
C ALA A 250 7.10 3.57 -14.78
N CYS A 251 5.83 3.81 -14.48
CA CYS A 251 4.98 2.90 -13.71
C CYS A 251 4.68 1.60 -14.48
N ALA A 252 4.54 1.68 -15.81
CA ALA A 252 4.25 0.52 -16.64
C ALA A 252 5.48 -0.35 -16.91
N ILE A 253 6.67 0.25 -16.99
CA ILE A 253 7.93 -0.44 -17.32
C ILE A 253 8.59 -1.03 -16.05
N GLY A 254 8.45 -0.38 -14.90
CA GLY A 254 9.03 -0.80 -13.61
C GLY A 254 8.04 -1.58 -12.79
#